data_b6dfc17c441dbd1c061906c225964dc4
#
_entry.id   b6dfc17c441dbd1c061906c225964dc4
#
_cell.length_a   1.000
_cell.length_b   1.000
_cell.length_c   1.000
_cell.angle_alpha   90.00
_cell.angle_beta   90.00
_cell.angle_gamma   90.00
#
_symmetry.space_group_name_H-M   'P 1'
#
loop_
_entity.id
_entity.type
_entity.pdbx_description
1 polymer ?
#
loop_
_entity_poly.entity_id
_entity_poly.type
_entity_poly.pdbx_seq_one_letter_code
_entity_poly.pdbx_strand_id
1 'polypeptide(L)'
;MFRQMLRSKIHRATVTESCLDYEGSLTIDEDLMDAAGILPYEAIICSNLNNGERFMTYAVAGKRGAGEIILNGPTARKGAVRDQIIIFCYEYYAEEEIKRHAPKIVRVNEKNRIMAGKTKH
;
A
#
# COMPACT_ATOMS: atom_id res chain seq x y z
N MET A 1 11.87 -24.12 -6.87
CA MET A 1 12.46 -22.76 -6.76
C MET A 1 11.35 -21.74 -6.63
N PHE A 2 11.55 -20.78 -5.72
CA PHE A 2 10.57 -19.70 -5.52
C PHE A 2 11.11 -18.40 -6.09
N ARG A 3 10.20 -17.60 -6.60
CA ARG A 3 10.53 -16.24 -7.05
C ARG A 3 9.66 -15.25 -6.29
N GLN A 4 10.24 -14.12 -5.94
CA GLN A 4 9.49 -13.03 -5.34
C GLN A 4 8.81 -12.22 -6.44
N MET A 5 7.50 -12.17 -6.40
CA MET A 5 6.70 -11.53 -7.42
C MET A 5 5.84 -10.43 -6.81
N LEU A 6 5.46 -9.45 -7.61
CA LEU A 6 4.49 -8.47 -7.17
C LEU A 6 3.13 -9.17 -7.03
N ARG A 7 2.64 -9.23 -5.80
CA ARG A 7 1.32 -9.80 -5.53
C ARG A 7 0.22 -8.77 -5.79
N SER A 8 0.41 -7.56 -5.29
CA SER A 8 -0.57 -6.50 -5.43
C SER A 8 0.07 -5.15 -5.19
N LYS A 9 -0.64 -4.09 -5.59
CA LYS A 9 -0.26 -2.74 -5.19
C LYS A 9 -1.50 -1.86 -5.09
N ILE A 10 -1.39 -0.84 -4.23
CA ILE A 10 -2.38 0.23 -4.16
C ILE A 10 -1.73 1.42 -4.87
N HIS A 11 -2.35 1.86 -5.96
CA HIS A 11 -1.76 2.86 -6.84
C HIS A 11 -2.33 4.25 -6.54
N ARG A 12 -1.44 5.17 -6.21
CA ARG A 12 -1.73 6.60 -5.97
C ARG A 12 -2.63 6.87 -4.77
N ALA A 13 -2.36 6.18 -3.67
CA ALA A 13 -3.00 6.50 -2.40
C ALA A 13 -2.52 7.89 -1.94
N THR A 14 -3.43 8.70 -1.46
CA THR A 14 -3.13 10.04 -0.97
C THR A 14 -2.96 10.02 0.54
N VAL A 15 -1.83 10.51 1.03
CA VAL A 15 -1.56 10.59 2.48
C VAL A 15 -2.54 11.56 3.12
N THR A 16 -3.27 11.09 4.12
CA THR A 16 -4.28 11.91 4.81
C THR A 16 -3.78 12.50 6.12
N GLU A 17 -2.78 11.86 6.73
CA GLU A 17 -2.28 12.29 8.02
C GLU A 17 -0.83 11.81 8.18
N SER A 18 -0.07 12.53 8.98
CA SER A 18 1.31 12.19 9.29
C SER A 18 1.51 12.38 10.79
N CYS A 19 1.91 11.32 11.48
CA CYS A 19 2.03 11.32 12.94
C CYS A 19 3.42 10.82 13.33
N LEU A 20 4.35 11.75 13.51
CA LEU A 20 5.74 11.41 13.84
C LEU A 20 5.85 10.73 15.21
N ASP A 21 5.05 11.19 16.15
CA ASP A 21 5.13 10.73 17.53
C ASP A 21 4.27 9.50 17.75
N TYR A 22 4.63 8.42 17.06
CA TYR A 22 3.89 7.16 17.02
C TYR A 22 4.86 6.04 16.69
N GLU A 23 4.44 4.80 16.94
CA GLU A 23 5.22 3.63 16.50
C GLU A 23 5.20 3.55 14.98
N GLY A 24 6.30 3.08 14.39
CA GLY A 24 6.42 3.05 12.92
C GLY A 24 5.41 2.12 12.28
N SER A 25 4.70 2.62 11.26
CA SER A 25 3.76 1.82 10.47
C SER A 25 3.13 2.69 9.39
N LEU A 26 2.35 2.05 8.52
CA LEU A 26 1.47 2.77 7.61
C LEU A 26 0.04 2.32 7.90
N THR A 27 -0.80 3.27 8.32
CA THR A 27 -2.22 2.98 8.49
C THR A 27 -2.88 3.04 7.12
N ILE A 28 -3.62 2.01 6.77
CA ILE A 28 -4.32 1.89 5.49
C ILE A 28 -5.79 1.59 5.77
N ASP A 29 -6.69 2.33 5.13
CA ASP A 29 -8.12 2.02 5.18
C ASP A 29 -8.32 0.52 4.96
N GLU A 30 -9.05 -0.12 5.86
CA GLU A 30 -9.21 -1.58 5.81
C GLU A 30 -9.88 -2.07 4.54
N ASP A 31 -10.73 -1.25 3.92
CA ASP A 31 -11.32 -1.61 2.61
C ASP A 31 -10.23 -1.73 1.54
N LEU A 32 -9.23 -0.87 1.59
CA LEU A 32 -8.11 -0.94 0.65
C LEU A 32 -7.22 -2.15 0.95
N MET A 33 -7.04 -2.47 2.21
CA MET A 33 -6.28 -3.66 2.60
C MET A 33 -6.97 -4.92 2.07
N ASP A 34 -8.29 -5.01 2.24
CA ASP A 34 -9.05 -6.15 1.73
C ASP A 34 -8.93 -6.25 0.21
N ALA A 35 -9.07 -5.12 -0.48
CA ALA A 35 -9.00 -5.11 -1.94
C ALA A 35 -7.63 -5.55 -2.46
N ALA A 36 -6.56 -5.19 -1.77
CA ALA A 36 -5.20 -5.54 -2.17
C ALA A 36 -4.71 -6.86 -1.55
N GLY A 37 -5.50 -7.44 -0.66
CA GLY A 37 -5.10 -8.67 0.04
C GLY A 37 -3.99 -8.46 1.04
N ILE A 38 -3.96 -7.30 1.70
CA ILE A 38 -2.95 -6.98 2.72
C ILE A 38 -3.50 -7.34 4.09
N LEU A 39 -2.71 -8.08 4.85
CA LEU A 39 -3.05 -8.42 6.23
C LEU A 39 -2.47 -7.41 7.21
N PRO A 40 -3.11 -7.22 8.38
CA PRO A 40 -2.48 -6.42 9.43
C PRO A 40 -1.09 -6.95 9.76
N TYR A 41 -0.16 -6.03 9.94
CA TYR A 41 1.26 -6.30 10.25
C TYR A 41 2.07 -6.88 9.11
N GLU A 42 1.49 -7.00 7.95
CA GLU A 42 2.24 -7.47 6.77
C GLU A 42 3.26 -6.42 6.34
N ALA A 43 4.46 -6.88 5.97
CA ALA A 43 5.51 -6.00 5.45
C ALA A 43 5.10 -5.47 4.09
N ILE A 44 5.26 -4.17 3.90
CA ILE A 44 4.93 -3.48 2.65
C ILE A 44 6.04 -2.53 2.27
N ILE A 45 6.12 -2.22 0.99
CA ILE A 45 7.06 -1.22 0.49
C ILE A 45 6.26 -0.08 -0.10
N CYS A 46 6.69 1.15 0.20
CA CYS A 46 6.01 2.35 -0.29
C CYS A 46 6.97 3.19 -1.12
N SER A 47 6.45 3.79 -2.18
CA SER A 47 7.20 4.76 -2.96
C SER A 47 6.38 6.05 -3.03
N ASN A 48 7.02 7.16 -2.71
CA ASN A 48 6.36 8.47 -2.73
C ASN A 48 6.58 9.13 -4.07
N LEU A 49 5.50 9.43 -4.78
CA LEU A 49 5.57 10.04 -6.11
C LEU A 49 6.02 11.49 -6.08
N ASN A 50 5.86 12.16 -4.95
CA ASN A 50 6.16 13.58 -4.85
C ASN A 50 7.63 13.88 -4.52
N ASN A 51 8.27 13.02 -3.74
CA ASN A 51 9.65 13.26 -3.31
C ASN A 51 10.62 12.13 -3.69
N GLY A 52 10.13 11.06 -4.28
CA GLY A 52 10.98 9.94 -4.70
C GLY A 52 11.44 9.02 -3.57
N GLU A 53 11.03 9.26 -2.35
CA GLU A 53 11.41 8.41 -1.23
C GLU A 53 10.78 7.03 -1.36
N ARG A 54 11.56 6.02 -0.98
CA ARG A 54 11.10 4.63 -0.96
C ARG A 54 11.45 4.03 0.39
N PHE A 55 10.49 3.40 1.03
CA PHE A 55 10.69 2.87 2.37
C PHE A 55 9.88 1.60 2.58
N MET A 56 10.34 0.82 3.56
CA MET A 56 9.66 -0.41 3.96
C MET A 56 9.09 -0.23 5.36
N THR A 57 7.87 -0.69 5.56
CA THR A 57 7.21 -0.66 6.86
C THR A 57 6.20 -1.82 6.92
N TYR A 58 5.26 -1.76 7.82
CA TYR A 58 4.19 -2.74 7.90
C TYR A 58 2.84 -2.05 7.96
N ALA A 59 1.80 -2.77 7.56
CA ALA A 59 0.45 -2.24 7.47
C ALA A 59 -0.30 -2.35 8.80
N VAL A 60 -1.06 -1.31 9.11
CA VAL A 60 -2.00 -1.31 10.24
C VAL A 60 -3.36 -0.91 9.68
N ALA A 61 -4.40 -1.61 10.12
CA ALA A 61 -5.75 -1.35 9.60
C ALA A 61 -6.28 -0.02 10.11
N GLY A 62 -6.70 0.83 9.18
CA GLY A 62 -7.40 2.06 9.47
C GLY A 62 -8.90 1.84 9.43
N LYS A 63 -9.64 2.86 9.82
CA LYS A 63 -11.09 2.80 9.86
C LYS A 63 -11.64 2.54 8.46
N ARG A 64 -12.45 1.51 8.35
CA ARG A 64 -13.04 1.05 7.10
C ARG A 64 -13.89 2.16 6.49
N GLY A 65 -13.59 2.50 5.25
CA GLY A 65 -14.33 3.51 4.50
C GLY A 65 -13.97 4.96 4.79
N ALA A 66 -13.04 5.21 5.72
CA ALA A 66 -12.64 6.58 6.07
C ALA A 66 -11.59 7.16 5.11
N GLY A 67 -11.02 6.34 4.25
CA GLY A 67 -9.99 6.79 3.30
C GLY A 67 -8.65 7.11 3.97
N GLU A 68 -8.37 6.52 5.12
CA GLU A 68 -7.15 6.83 5.86
C GLU A 68 -5.91 6.21 5.24
N ILE A 69 -4.90 7.03 5.04
CA ILE A 69 -3.53 6.63 4.70
C ILE A 69 -2.64 7.48 5.58
N ILE A 70 -2.13 6.89 6.66
CA ILE A 70 -1.43 7.65 7.70
C ILE A 70 0.02 7.19 7.84
N LEU A 71 0.93 8.13 7.71
CA LEU A 71 2.36 7.87 7.92
C LEU A 71 2.64 7.98 9.42
N ASN A 72 2.97 6.85 10.05
CA ASN A 72 3.19 6.79 11.50
C ASN A 72 4.67 6.65 11.83
N GLY A 73 5.11 7.38 12.85
CA GLY A 73 6.47 7.28 13.34
C GLY A 73 7.49 7.73 12.30
N PRO A 74 8.61 7.00 12.14
CA PRO A 74 9.66 7.39 11.19
C PRO A 74 9.18 7.56 9.75
N THR A 75 8.12 6.86 9.34
CA THR A 75 7.59 7.02 7.98
C THR A 75 7.06 8.43 7.75
N ALA A 76 6.70 9.14 8.82
CA ALA A 76 6.26 10.53 8.72
C ALA A 76 7.34 11.45 8.15
N ARG A 77 8.59 11.03 8.20
CA ARG A 77 9.69 11.80 7.61
C ARG A 77 9.87 11.52 6.11
N LYS A 78 9.14 10.56 5.59
CA LYS A 78 9.24 10.15 4.18
C LYS A 78 8.15 10.73 3.31
N GLY A 79 7.27 11.55 3.89
CA GLY A 79 6.22 12.18 3.13
C GLY A 79 5.44 13.18 3.95
N ALA A 80 4.53 13.85 3.27
CA ALA A 80 3.66 14.87 3.87
C ALA A 80 2.22 14.58 3.50
N VAL A 81 1.29 15.17 4.25
CA VAL A 81 -0.12 15.12 3.93
C VAL A 81 -0.32 15.60 2.49
N ARG A 82 -1.13 14.88 1.73
CA ARG A 82 -1.47 15.09 0.31
C ARG A 82 -0.45 14.54 -0.67
N ASP A 83 0.67 14.01 -0.20
CA ASP A 83 1.57 13.28 -1.09
C ASP A 83 0.86 12.03 -1.60
N GLN A 84 1.18 11.64 -2.83
CA GLN A 84 0.67 10.39 -3.39
C GLN A 84 1.74 9.33 -3.28
N ILE A 85 1.34 8.15 -2.81
CA ILE A 85 2.24 7.03 -2.63
C ILE A 85 1.70 5.80 -3.36
N ILE A 86 2.60 4.89 -3.68
CA ILE A 86 2.24 3.57 -4.20
C ILE A 86 2.67 2.57 -3.15
N ILE A 87 1.77 1.67 -2.78
CA ILE A 87 2.03 0.63 -1.79
C ILE A 87 2.19 -0.69 -2.52
N PHE A 88 3.33 -1.36 -2.34
CA PHE A 88 3.67 -2.60 -3.04
C PHE A 88 3.65 -3.77 -2.06
N CYS A 89 3.08 -4.88 -2.48
CA CYS A 89 3.09 -6.13 -1.74
C CYS A 89 3.71 -7.22 -2.58
N TYR A 90 4.70 -7.90 -2.02
CA TYR A 90 5.42 -8.97 -2.70
C TYR A 90 5.19 -10.29 -1.98
N GLU A 91 5.29 -11.37 -2.73
CA GLU A 91 5.12 -12.70 -2.17
C GLU A 91 5.96 -13.68 -2.96
N TYR A 92 6.38 -14.76 -2.31
CA TYR A 92 7.13 -15.81 -2.98
C TYR A 92 6.18 -16.83 -3.59
N TYR A 93 6.41 -17.14 -4.86
CA TYR A 93 5.60 -18.10 -5.59
C TYR A 93 6.47 -19.20 -6.16
N ALA A 94 5.94 -20.43 -6.16
CA ALA A 94 6.55 -21.54 -6.86
C ALA A 94 6.32 -21.38 -8.37
N GLU A 95 7.15 -22.01 -9.18
CA GLU A 95 7.05 -21.89 -10.64
C GLU A 95 5.65 -22.23 -11.18
N GLU A 96 5.00 -23.21 -10.60
CA GLU A 96 3.64 -23.58 -11.05
C GLU A 96 2.63 -22.47 -10.76
N GLU A 97 2.78 -21.79 -9.65
CA GLU A 97 1.90 -20.67 -9.29
C GLU A 97 2.12 -19.46 -10.20
N ILE A 98 3.37 -19.24 -10.59
CA ILE A 98 3.73 -18.09 -11.43
C ILE A 98 3.02 -18.16 -12.80
N LYS A 99 2.81 -19.35 -13.32
CA LYS A 99 2.15 -19.53 -14.61
C LYS A 99 0.75 -18.94 -14.65
N ARG A 100 0.09 -18.86 -13.49
CA ARG A 100 -1.27 -18.34 -13.38
C ARG A 100 -1.32 -17.03 -12.62
N HIS A 101 -0.16 -16.48 -12.30
CA HIS A 101 -0.09 -15.28 -11.50
C HIS A 101 -0.37 -14.02 -12.32
N ALA A 102 -1.16 -13.12 -11.73
CA ALA A 102 -1.33 -11.77 -12.23
C ALA A 102 -1.42 -10.86 -11.00
N PRO A 103 -0.67 -9.77 -10.97
CA PRO A 103 -0.73 -8.87 -9.83
C PRO A 103 -2.08 -8.17 -9.74
N LYS A 104 -2.53 -7.95 -8.53
CA LYS A 104 -3.78 -7.23 -8.29
C LYS A 104 -3.47 -5.75 -8.11
N ILE A 105 -4.03 -4.92 -8.96
CA ILE A 105 -3.78 -3.48 -8.92
C ILE A 105 -5.03 -2.79 -8.42
N VAL A 106 -4.91 -2.12 -7.28
CA VAL A 106 -6.02 -1.34 -6.70
C VAL A 106 -5.73 0.13 -6.99
N ARG A 107 -6.55 0.73 -7.84
CA ARG A 107 -6.44 2.14 -8.17
C ARG A 107 -7.42 2.93 -7.35
N VAL A 108 -6.97 4.03 -6.77
CA VAL A 108 -7.82 4.86 -5.93
C VAL A 108 -7.80 6.30 -6.43
N ASN A 109 -8.86 7.03 -6.12
CA ASN A 109 -8.93 8.46 -6.42
C ASN A 109 -8.31 9.27 -5.28
N GLU A 110 -8.38 10.58 -5.38
CA GLU A 110 -7.77 11.49 -4.39
C GLU A 110 -8.38 11.40 -2.99
N LYS A 111 -9.54 10.76 -2.87
CA LYS A 111 -10.19 10.50 -1.57
C LYS A 111 -9.94 9.09 -1.09
N ASN A 112 -9.03 8.38 -1.76
CA ASN A 112 -8.69 6.99 -1.46
C ASN A 112 -9.88 6.03 -1.60
N ARG A 113 -10.76 6.35 -2.56
CA ARG A 113 -11.86 5.45 -2.92
C ARG A 113 -11.43 4.62 -4.11
N ILE A 114 -11.78 3.34 -4.08
CA ILE A 114 -11.43 2.42 -5.15
C ILE A 114 -12.15 2.85 -6.43
N MET A 115 -11.36 3.00 -7.50
CA MET A 115 -11.91 3.33 -8.80
C MET A 115 -12.26 2.05 -9.55
N ALA A 116 -13.41 2.05 -10.21
CA ALA A 116 -13.77 0.97 -11.10
C ALA A 116 -12.82 0.99 -12.30
N GLY A 117 -12.44 -0.17 -12.78
CA GLY A 117 -11.57 -0.26 -13.93
C GLY A 117 -10.79 -1.56 -13.96
N LYS A 118 -9.88 -1.63 -14.94
CA LYS A 118 -9.08 -2.83 -15.12
C LYS A 118 -8.06 -2.94 -14.00
N THR A 119 -7.98 -4.12 -13.41
CA THR A 119 -6.95 -4.43 -12.42
C THR A 119 -5.66 -4.91 -13.08
N LYS A 120 -5.65 -4.97 -14.39
CA LYS A 120 -4.52 -5.43 -15.17
C LYS A 120 -3.45 -4.36 -15.23
N HIS A 121 -2.22 -4.78 -15.02
CA HIS A 121 -1.06 -3.89 -15.06
C HIS A 121 -0.77 -3.38 -16.45
#